data_077daa7f91e1969ef1264c3ff2cb2d7c
#
_entry.id   077daa7f91e1969ef1264c3ff2cb2d7c
#
_cell.length_a   1.000
_cell.length_b   1.000
_cell.length_c   1.000
_cell.angle_alpha   90.00
_cell.angle_beta   90.00
_cell.angle_gamma   90.00
#
_symmetry.space_group_name_H-M   'P 1'
#
loop_
_entity.id
_entity.type
_entity.pdbx_description
1 polymer ?
#
loop_
_entity_poly.entity_id
_entity_poly.type
_entity_poly.pdbx_seq_one_letter_code
_entity_poly.pdbx_strand_id
1 'polypeptide(L)'
;EGGWHEGGKGVSVADVMTAGAHGVPREITDGVLPGKNYPNHDAIDFYHRYKDDIKLFAEMGFKCFRTSIAWTRIFPKGDELEPNEAGLQFYDDLFDECLKYNIEPVITLSHFEMPYYLVTEYGGWRNRKLIDFFVRFAKTVFTRYKGKVKYWMTFNEINNQANYHEDFAPFTNSGLKYKEGEDREPVMYQAAH
;
A
#
# COMPACT_ATOMS: atom_id res chain seq x y z
N GLU A 1 -1.67 8.25 -3.56
CA GLU A 1 -1.75 9.02 -2.31
C GLU A 1 -0.91 10.31 -2.38
N GLY A 2 0.22 10.31 -3.07
CA GLY A 2 1.17 11.42 -3.08
C GLY A 2 2.04 11.45 -1.82
N GLY A 3 2.95 12.44 -1.74
CA GLY A 3 3.84 12.59 -0.58
C GLY A 3 4.72 11.35 -0.33
N TRP A 4 5.24 10.75 -1.38
CA TRP A 4 5.85 9.41 -1.33
C TRP A 4 7.09 9.28 -0.43
N HIS A 5 7.74 10.40 -0.09
CA HIS A 5 8.85 10.46 0.86
C HIS A 5 8.51 11.16 2.17
N GLU A 6 7.36 11.82 2.22
CA GLU A 6 7.04 12.71 3.32
C GLU A 6 6.57 11.94 4.57
N GLY A 7 6.74 12.56 5.72
CA GLY A 7 6.34 11.97 6.99
C GLY A 7 7.08 10.67 7.34
N GLY A 8 8.27 10.44 6.77
CA GLY A 8 9.06 9.24 7.02
C GLY A 8 8.57 7.99 6.29
N LYS A 9 7.70 8.14 5.28
CA LYS A 9 7.23 7.01 4.46
C LYS A 9 8.40 6.31 3.76
N GLY A 10 8.39 4.98 3.80
CA GLY A 10 9.31 4.14 3.03
C GLY A 10 8.85 3.91 1.58
N VAL A 11 9.73 3.30 0.79
CA VAL A 11 9.44 2.92 -0.59
C VAL A 11 8.52 1.70 -0.61
N SER A 12 7.40 1.79 -1.33
CA SER A 12 6.48 0.68 -1.58
C SER A 12 6.72 0.04 -2.95
N VAL A 13 6.12 -1.12 -3.20
CA VAL A 13 6.14 -1.76 -4.53
C VAL A 13 5.54 -0.85 -5.60
N ALA A 14 4.55 -0.03 -5.27
CA ALA A 14 3.94 0.93 -6.19
C ALA A 14 4.92 2.05 -6.59
N ASP A 15 5.87 2.40 -5.72
CA ASP A 15 6.83 3.48 -5.94
C ASP A 15 7.96 3.12 -6.92
N VAL A 16 8.09 1.84 -7.29
CA VAL A 16 9.09 1.34 -8.25
C VAL A 16 8.48 0.87 -9.57
N MET A 17 7.22 1.25 -9.82
CA MET A 17 6.49 0.92 -11.05
C MET A 17 6.32 2.16 -11.90
N THR A 18 6.92 2.14 -13.10
CA THR A 18 6.87 3.30 -14.03
C THR A 18 5.48 3.48 -14.65
N ALA A 19 5.21 4.68 -15.16
CA ALA A 19 3.96 5.01 -15.86
C ALA A 19 3.80 4.26 -17.19
N GLY A 20 4.92 4.01 -17.88
CA GLY A 20 4.88 3.70 -19.29
C GLY A 20 4.44 4.91 -20.13
N ALA A 21 4.33 4.73 -21.44
CA ALA A 21 3.82 5.71 -22.40
C ALA A 21 3.31 4.98 -23.65
N HIS A 22 2.75 5.72 -24.62
CA HIS A 22 2.40 5.10 -25.89
C HIS A 22 3.64 4.47 -26.55
N GLY A 23 3.58 3.15 -26.80
CA GLY A 23 4.71 2.39 -27.33
C GLY A 23 5.84 2.08 -26.34
N VAL A 24 5.72 2.50 -25.07
CA VAL A 24 6.69 2.19 -24.00
C VAL A 24 5.96 1.45 -22.88
N PRO A 25 6.30 0.18 -22.61
CA PRO A 25 5.64 -0.59 -21.55
C PRO A 25 5.97 -0.03 -20.16
N ARG A 26 5.13 -0.31 -19.21
CA ARG A 26 5.44 -0.12 -17.79
C ARG A 26 6.54 -1.07 -17.38
N GLU A 27 7.37 -0.64 -16.44
CA GLU A 27 8.47 -1.43 -15.89
C GLU A 27 8.40 -1.47 -14.37
N ILE A 28 8.82 -2.59 -13.79
CA ILE A 28 9.17 -2.72 -12.38
C ILE A 28 10.69 -2.50 -12.32
N THR A 29 11.10 -1.38 -11.73
CA THR A 29 12.52 -1.03 -11.65
C THR A 29 13.18 -1.57 -10.39
N ASP A 30 14.50 -1.66 -10.41
CA ASP A 30 15.26 -2.09 -9.23
C ASP A 30 15.53 -0.85 -8.34
N GLY A 31 14.54 -0.54 -7.52
CA GLY A 31 14.48 0.71 -6.75
C GLY A 31 14.00 1.89 -7.58
N VAL A 32 14.00 3.07 -6.97
CA VAL A 32 13.65 4.32 -7.64
C VAL A 32 14.86 4.85 -8.40
N LEU A 33 14.74 4.93 -9.72
CA LEU A 33 15.82 5.35 -10.61
C LEU A 33 15.64 6.82 -11.05
N PRO A 34 16.72 7.61 -11.14
CA PRO A 34 16.67 8.98 -11.67
C PRO A 34 16.11 9.04 -13.09
N GLY A 35 15.31 10.06 -13.38
CA GLY A 35 14.78 10.31 -14.73
C GLY A 35 13.63 9.41 -15.18
N LYS A 36 13.17 8.48 -14.33
CA LYS A 36 11.98 7.67 -14.59
C LYS A 36 10.74 8.37 -14.01
N ASN A 37 9.60 8.16 -14.67
CA ASN A 37 8.31 8.66 -14.18
C ASN A 37 7.59 7.57 -13.38
N TYR A 38 7.34 7.85 -12.11
CA TYR A 38 6.62 6.98 -11.18
C TYR A 38 5.30 7.64 -10.75
N PRO A 39 4.17 7.24 -11.33
CA PRO A 39 2.88 7.91 -11.07
C PRO A 39 2.48 7.94 -9.60
N ASN A 40 2.89 6.92 -8.83
CA ASN A 40 2.52 6.81 -7.42
C ASN A 40 3.16 7.90 -6.54
N HIS A 41 4.26 8.52 -6.99
CA HIS A 41 4.96 9.52 -6.19
C HIS A 41 4.12 10.76 -5.94
N ASP A 42 3.45 11.26 -6.96
CA ASP A 42 2.56 12.42 -6.85
C ASP A 42 1.09 12.00 -6.82
N ALA A 43 0.71 11.01 -7.65
CA ALA A 43 -0.66 10.53 -7.83
C ALA A 43 -1.62 11.73 -8.01
N ILE A 44 -2.69 11.80 -7.22
CA ILE A 44 -3.60 12.94 -7.14
C ILE A 44 -3.25 13.90 -6.01
N ASP A 45 -2.10 13.71 -5.39
CA ASP A 45 -1.61 14.47 -4.24
C ASP A 45 -2.58 14.50 -3.03
N PHE A 46 -3.26 13.39 -2.80
CA PHE A 46 -4.23 13.27 -1.72
C PHE A 46 -3.59 13.51 -0.34
N TYR A 47 -2.31 13.18 -0.19
CA TYR A 47 -1.57 13.40 1.06
C TYR A 47 -1.64 14.86 1.53
N HIS A 48 -1.56 15.83 0.63
CA HIS A 48 -1.67 17.25 0.96
C HIS A 48 -3.10 17.79 0.83
N ARG A 49 -3.92 17.18 -0.03
CA ARG A 49 -5.22 17.72 -0.44
C ARG A 49 -6.42 17.07 0.25
N TYR A 50 -6.22 16.07 1.08
CA TYR A 50 -7.32 15.28 1.66
C TYR A 50 -8.42 16.11 2.34
N LYS A 51 -8.07 17.24 2.96
CA LYS A 51 -9.06 18.11 3.62
C LYS A 51 -10.04 18.74 2.61
N ASP A 52 -9.50 19.22 1.50
CA ASP A 52 -10.31 19.82 0.43
C ASP A 52 -11.14 18.73 -0.28
N ASP A 53 -10.52 17.59 -0.57
CA ASP A 53 -11.18 16.46 -1.23
C ASP A 53 -12.33 15.89 -0.36
N ILE A 54 -12.13 15.71 0.95
CA ILE A 54 -13.16 15.21 1.86
C ILE A 54 -14.31 16.22 1.98
N LYS A 55 -14.00 17.52 1.98
CA LYS A 55 -15.03 18.55 1.94
C LYS A 55 -15.90 18.43 0.69
N LEU A 56 -15.28 18.21 -0.48
CA LEU A 56 -16.02 17.99 -1.73
C LEU A 56 -16.86 16.69 -1.67
N PHE A 57 -16.34 15.60 -1.08
CA PHE A 57 -17.14 14.39 -0.85
C PHE A 57 -18.38 14.65 -0.01
N ALA A 58 -18.26 15.50 1.02
CA ALA A 58 -19.38 15.89 1.85
C ALA A 58 -20.42 16.72 1.06
N GLU A 59 -19.98 17.67 0.24
CA GLU A 59 -20.84 18.46 -0.66
C GLU A 59 -21.57 17.57 -1.67
N MET A 60 -20.93 16.50 -2.16
CA MET A 60 -21.53 15.49 -3.04
C MET A 60 -22.50 14.55 -2.30
N GLY A 61 -22.56 14.61 -0.98
CA GLY A 61 -23.46 13.81 -0.15
C GLY A 61 -22.97 12.41 0.17
N PHE A 62 -21.69 12.11 -0.01
CA PHE A 62 -21.10 10.80 0.31
C PHE A 62 -21.21 10.49 1.79
N LYS A 63 -21.50 9.23 2.11
CA LYS A 63 -21.66 8.73 3.49
C LYS A 63 -20.53 7.82 3.94
N CYS A 64 -19.73 7.35 3.01
CA CYS A 64 -18.52 6.57 3.29
C CYS A 64 -17.40 6.93 2.31
N PHE A 65 -16.19 6.75 2.76
CA PHE A 65 -14.98 6.89 1.94
C PHE A 65 -14.08 5.67 2.13
N ARG A 66 -13.81 4.97 1.03
CA ARG A 66 -12.90 3.83 1.04
C ARG A 66 -11.52 4.26 0.62
N THR A 67 -10.54 3.93 1.44
CA THR A 67 -9.11 4.09 1.13
C THR A 67 -8.30 2.99 1.80
N SER A 68 -6.99 3.01 1.63
CA SER A 68 -6.05 2.11 2.31
C SER A 68 -5.13 2.88 3.26
N ILE A 69 -4.50 2.15 4.19
CA ILE A 69 -3.38 2.64 4.96
C ILE A 69 -2.11 2.11 4.31
N ALA A 70 -1.23 3.01 3.84
CA ALA A 70 0.06 2.60 3.30
C ALA A 70 0.91 1.98 4.41
N TRP A 71 1.20 0.68 4.30
CA TRP A 71 2.07 -0.03 5.25
C TRP A 71 3.38 0.71 5.47
N THR A 72 3.96 1.24 4.40
CA THR A 72 5.22 2.02 4.42
C THR A 72 5.16 3.35 5.14
N ARG A 73 3.98 3.90 5.42
CA ARG A 73 3.85 5.08 6.30
C ARG A 73 3.93 4.70 7.76
N ILE A 74 3.47 3.50 8.10
CA ILE A 74 3.44 3.02 9.49
C ILE A 74 4.73 2.28 9.84
N PHE A 75 5.22 1.43 8.95
CA PHE A 75 6.50 0.72 9.06
C PHE A 75 7.25 0.87 7.73
N PRO A 76 8.15 1.85 7.61
CA PRO A 76 8.80 2.20 6.34
C PRO A 76 9.49 1.05 5.60
N LYS A 77 10.11 0.14 6.32
CA LYS A 77 10.71 -1.10 5.80
C LYS A 77 9.79 -2.31 5.94
N GLY A 78 8.84 -2.25 6.85
CA GLY A 78 7.87 -3.31 7.12
C GLY A 78 8.26 -4.24 8.28
N ASP A 79 9.52 -4.34 8.63
CA ASP A 79 10.05 -5.24 9.67
C ASP A 79 10.45 -4.54 10.98
N GLU A 80 10.30 -3.23 11.06
CA GLU A 80 10.59 -2.47 12.28
C GLU A 80 9.73 -2.94 13.46
N LEU A 81 10.27 -2.78 14.67
CA LEU A 81 9.53 -3.09 15.90
C LEU A 81 8.59 -1.96 16.31
N GLU A 82 8.98 -0.71 16.05
CA GLU A 82 8.23 0.49 16.41
C GLU A 82 7.65 1.18 15.18
N PRO A 83 6.40 1.64 15.26
CA PRO A 83 5.76 2.33 14.15
C PRO A 83 6.27 3.77 13.99
N ASN A 84 6.14 4.30 12.79
CA ASN A 84 6.39 5.71 12.49
C ASN A 84 5.20 6.56 12.94
N GLU A 85 5.37 7.35 13.99
CA GLU A 85 4.31 8.18 14.57
C GLU A 85 3.78 9.22 13.58
N ALA A 86 4.62 9.80 12.71
CA ALA A 86 4.16 10.76 11.71
C ALA A 86 3.15 10.14 10.72
N GLY A 87 3.36 8.87 10.36
CA GLY A 87 2.40 8.13 9.53
C GLY A 87 1.10 7.83 10.27
N LEU A 88 1.18 7.44 11.54
CA LEU A 88 -0.01 7.22 12.36
C LEU A 88 -0.83 8.50 12.51
N GLN A 89 -0.17 9.63 12.76
CA GLN A 89 -0.83 10.93 12.91
C GLN A 89 -1.51 11.38 11.62
N PHE A 90 -0.90 11.17 10.46
CA PHE A 90 -1.54 11.49 9.17
C PHE A 90 -2.90 10.81 9.02
N TYR A 91 -3.00 9.52 9.34
CA TYR A 91 -4.28 8.81 9.25
C TYR A 91 -5.25 9.17 10.37
N ASP A 92 -4.76 9.56 11.56
CA ASP A 92 -5.63 10.14 12.60
C ASP A 92 -6.33 11.41 12.06
N ASP A 93 -5.54 12.31 11.48
CA ASP A 93 -6.06 13.58 10.92
C ASP A 93 -7.03 13.34 9.75
N LEU A 94 -6.71 12.38 8.88
CA LEU A 94 -7.57 11.96 7.77
C LEU A 94 -8.92 11.43 8.25
N PHE A 95 -8.91 10.52 9.23
CA PHE A 95 -10.15 9.92 9.73
C PHE A 95 -10.96 10.93 10.53
N ASP A 96 -10.34 11.81 11.29
CA ASP A 96 -11.02 12.90 11.99
C ASP A 96 -11.69 13.85 10.99
N GLU A 97 -11.05 14.15 9.88
CA GLU A 97 -11.67 14.97 8.82
C GLU A 97 -12.88 14.28 8.18
N CYS A 98 -12.82 12.96 7.92
CA CYS A 98 -13.98 12.20 7.45
C CYS A 98 -15.15 12.26 8.46
N LEU A 99 -14.87 11.98 9.74
CA LEU A 99 -15.87 11.93 10.79
C LEU A 99 -16.52 13.30 11.05
N LYS A 100 -15.77 14.38 10.89
CA LYS A 100 -16.27 15.76 10.98
C LYS A 100 -17.44 16.01 10.02
N TYR A 101 -17.44 15.38 8.86
CA TYR A 101 -18.50 15.47 7.86
C TYR A 101 -19.48 14.28 7.88
N ASN A 102 -19.46 13.44 8.92
CA ASN A 102 -20.26 12.22 9.00
C ASN A 102 -20.03 11.27 7.81
N ILE A 103 -18.79 11.20 7.32
CA ILE A 103 -18.33 10.25 6.30
C ILE A 103 -17.62 9.11 7.03
N GLU A 104 -18.13 7.89 6.90
CA GLU A 104 -17.58 6.69 7.55
C GLU A 104 -16.33 6.20 6.79
N PRO A 105 -15.15 6.10 7.44
CA PRO A 105 -13.98 5.49 6.82
C PRO A 105 -14.16 3.99 6.63
N VAL A 106 -13.81 3.48 5.44
CA VAL A 106 -13.78 2.05 5.09
C VAL A 106 -12.35 1.73 4.64
N ILE A 107 -11.63 0.95 5.42
CA ILE A 107 -10.17 0.87 5.29
C ILE A 107 -9.72 -0.51 4.81
N THR A 108 -8.89 -0.51 3.77
CA THR A 108 -8.16 -1.69 3.29
C THR A 108 -6.74 -1.67 3.87
N LEU A 109 -6.32 -2.78 4.48
CA LEU A 109 -4.97 -2.90 5.07
C LEU A 109 -3.89 -3.03 4.00
N SER A 110 -4.13 -3.80 2.95
CA SER A 110 -3.17 -4.01 1.87
C SER A 110 -3.82 -3.80 0.51
N HIS A 111 -3.36 -2.76 -0.20
CA HIS A 111 -3.87 -2.38 -1.52
C HIS A 111 -2.70 -2.06 -2.48
N PHE A 112 -1.91 -3.09 -2.82
CA PHE A 112 -0.82 -3.02 -3.80
C PHE A 112 0.34 -2.09 -3.42
N GLU A 113 0.64 -1.95 -2.13
CA GLU A 113 1.59 -0.95 -1.61
C GLU A 113 2.47 -1.48 -0.46
N MET A 114 2.74 -2.80 -0.45
CA MET A 114 3.62 -3.36 0.57
C MET A 114 5.03 -2.74 0.50
N PRO A 115 5.79 -2.75 1.62
CA PRO A 115 7.15 -2.23 1.63
C PRO A 115 8.05 -2.96 0.63
N TYR A 116 8.72 -2.21 -0.25
CA TYR A 116 9.65 -2.75 -1.24
C TYR A 116 10.85 -3.44 -0.57
N TYR A 117 11.25 -3.00 0.60
CA TYR A 117 12.28 -3.65 1.42
C TYR A 117 11.93 -5.12 1.72
N LEU A 118 10.66 -5.44 1.98
CA LEU A 118 10.23 -6.82 2.19
C LEU A 118 10.33 -7.68 0.92
N VAL A 119 10.32 -7.06 -0.25
CA VAL A 119 10.58 -7.75 -1.52
C VAL A 119 12.07 -8.08 -1.66
N THR A 120 12.94 -7.11 -1.45
CA THR A 120 14.40 -7.26 -1.65
C THR A 120 15.04 -8.15 -0.60
N GLU A 121 14.68 -8.00 0.66
CA GLU A 121 15.31 -8.71 1.78
C GLU A 121 14.66 -10.05 2.10
N TYR A 122 13.36 -10.18 1.87
CA TYR A 122 12.61 -11.38 2.27
C TYR A 122 12.01 -12.15 1.10
N GLY A 123 11.96 -11.56 -0.10
CA GLY A 123 11.33 -12.17 -1.27
C GLY A 123 9.81 -12.07 -1.29
N GLY A 124 9.26 -11.10 -0.60
CA GLY A 124 7.82 -10.89 -0.52
C GLY A 124 7.10 -11.99 0.27
N TRP A 125 5.83 -12.22 -0.05
CA TRP A 125 4.98 -13.17 0.68
C TRP A 125 5.37 -14.66 0.55
N ARG A 126 6.37 -15.01 -0.26
CA ARG A 126 6.97 -16.35 -0.20
C ARG A 126 7.69 -16.62 1.13
N ASN A 127 8.01 -15.59 1.89
CA ASN A 127 8.67 -15.70 3.19
C ASN A 127 7.64 -15.56 4.31
N ARG A 128 7.49 -16.60 5.11
CA ARG A 128 6.50 -16.64 6.20
C ARG A 128 6.73 -15.63 7.32
N LYS A 129 7.91 -15.02 7.43
CA LYS A 129 8.15 -13.92 8.37
C LYS A 129 7.26 -12.71 8.12
N LEU A 130 6.78 -12.53 6.88
CA LEU A 130 5.85 -11.45 6.55
C LEU A 130 4.54 -11.56 7.31
N ILE A 131 4.14 -12.76 7.74
CA ILE A 131 2.95 -12.95 8.57
C ILE A 131 3.09 -12.16 9.88
N ASP A 132 4.23 -12.29 10.57
CA ASP A 132 4.46 -11.58 11.82
C ASP A 132 4.54 -10.06 11.61
N PHE A 133 5.15 -9.61 10.52
CA PHE A 133 5.23 -8.20 10.17
C PHE A 133 3.85 -7.62 9.86
N PHE A 134 3.05 -8.32 9.09
CA PHE A 134 1.70 -7.90 8.76
C PHE A 134 0.76 -7.91 9.97
N VAL A 135 0.87 -8.91 10.84
CA VAL A 135 0.11 -8.98 12.10
C VAL A 135 0.48 -7.78 13.00
N ARG A 136 1.76 -7.41 13.07
CA ARG A 136 2.20 -6.22 13.81
C ARG A 136 1.59 -4.95 13.22
N PHE A 137 1.66 -4.78 11.90
CA PHE A 137 1.03 -3.67 11.19
C PHE A 137 -0.47 -3.59 11.48
N ALA A 138 -1.20 -4.69 11.27
CA ALA A 138 -2.64 -4.76 11.50
C ALA A 138 -3.01 -4.44 12.95
N LYS A 139 -2.30 -5.04 13.91
CA LYS A 139 -2.52 -4.78 15.34
C LYS A 139 -2.29 -3.31 15.70
N THR A 140 -1.26 -2.70 15.16
CA THR A 140 -0.93 -1.29 15.40
C THR A 140 -2.06 -0.38 14.92
N VAL A 141 -2.51 -0.54 13.67
CA VAL A 141 -3.55 0.33 13.11
C VAL A 141 -4.94 0.05 13.71
N PHE A 142 -5.27 -1.21 14.00
CA PHE A 142 -6.51 -1.54 14.70
C PHE A 142 -6.56 -0.92 16.10
N THR A 143 -5.45 -0.95 16.81
CA THR A 143 -5.37 -0.36 18.16
C THR A 143 -5.46 1.15 18.09
N ARG A 144 -4.70 1.79 17.19
CA ARG A 144 -4.67 3.24 17.04
C ARG A 144 -6.03 3.81 16.64
N TYR A 145 -6.71 3.19 15.68
CA TYR A 145 -7.94 3.74 15.09
C TYR A 145 -9.23 3.09 15.60
N LYS A 146 -9.19 2.37 16.72
CA LYS A 146 -10.32 1.64 17.30
C LYS A 146 -11.60 2.48 17.44
N GLY A 147 -11.51 3.73 17.73
CA GLY A 147 -12.68 4.62 17.90
C GLY A 147 -13.12 5.34 16.62
N LYS A 148 -12.35 5.20 15.53
CA LYS A 148 -12.53 6.00 14.30
C LYS A 148 -12.93 5.16 13.09
N VAL A 149 -12.47 3.93 13.00
CA VAL A 149 -12.71 3.03 11.86
C VAL A 149 -13.44 1.78 12.32
N LYS A 150 -14.57 1.49 11.67
CA LYS A 150 -15.41 0.32 11.96
C LYS A 150 -15.28 -0.77 10.91
N TYR A 151 -14.99 -0.40 9.67
CA TYR A 151 -15.01 -1.31 8.52
C TYR A 151 -13.60 -1.51 7.97
N TRP A 152 -13.15 -2.76 8.02
CA TRP A 152 -11.82 -3.17 7.60
C TRP A 152 -11.88 -4.25 6.54
N MET A 153 -11.01 -4.15 5.54
CA MET A 153 -10.73 -5.19 4.56
C MET A 153 -9.25 -5.55 4.64
N THR A 154 -8.93 -6.81 4.46
CA THR A 154 -7.54 -7.29 4.61
C THR A 154 -6.71 -7.00 3.36
N PHE A 155 -7.05 -7.64 2.25
CA PHE A 155 -6.33 -7.53 0.98
C PHE A 155 -7.30 -7.14 -0.14
N ASN A 156 -6.83 -6.24 -1.00
CA ASN A 156 -7.56 -5.92 -2.22
C ASN A 156 -7.23 -6.93 -3.32
N GLU A 157 -8.26 -7.46 -3.98
CA GLU A 157 -8.13 -8.29 -5.19
C GLU A 157 -7.06 -9.37 -5.12
N ILE A 158 -6.99 -10.10 -4.02
CA ILE A 158 -5.99 -11.17 -3.84
C ILE A 158 -6.06 -12.25 -4.92
N ASN A 159 -7.21 -12.41 -5.57
CA ASN A 159 -7.41 -13.30 -6.71
C ASN A 159 -6.52 -12.97 -7.91
N ASN A 160 -6.06 -11.72 -8.06
CA ASN A 160 -5.14 -11.32 -9.14
C ASN A 160 -3.80 -12.05 -9.05
N GLN A 161 -3.47 -12.61 -7.90
CA GLN A 161 -2.28 -13.44 -7.74
C GLN A 161 -2.29 -14.68 -8.62
N ALA A 162 -3.48 -15.17 -9.03
CA ALA A 162 -3.60 -16.27 -9.99
C ALA A 162 -3.03 -15.94 -11.39
N ASN A 163 -2.79 -14.66 -11.69
CA ASN A 163 -2.13 -14.23 -12.93
C ASN A 163 -0.59 -14.38 -12.85
N TYR A 164 -0.10 -15.51 -12.34
CA TYR A 164 1.33 -15.76 -12.11
C TYR A 164 2.17 -15.81 -13.39
N HIS A 165 1.54 -15.89 -14.56
CA HIS A 165 2.24 -15.86 -15.85
C HIS A 165 2.83 -14.48 -16.20
N GLU A 166 2.34 -13.42 -15.61
CA GLU A 166 2.84 -12.06 -15.76
C GLU A 166 3.61 -11.59 -14.51
N ASP A 167 4.30 -10.46 -14.61
CA ASP A 167 5.15 -9.98 -13.52
C ASP A 167 4.40 -9.00 -12.59
N PHE A 168 3.48 -8.18 -13.13
CA PHE A 168 2.85 -7.08 -12.39
C PHE A 168 1.89 -7.53 -11.29
N ALA A 169 0.97 -8.44 -11.58
CA ALA A 169 -0.03 -8.86 -10.60
C ALA A 169 0.60 -9.56 -9.38
N PRO A 170 1.49 -10.55 -9.54
CA PRO A 170 2.20 -11.14 -8.41
C PRO A 170 3.09 -10.16 -7.65
N PHE A 171 3.71 -9.21 -8.34
CA PHE A 171 4.53 -8.19 -7.70
C PHE A 171 3.69 -7.23 -6.86
N THR A 172 2.58 -6.71 -7.40
CA THR A 172 1.71 -5.77 -6.69
C THR A 172 0.97 -6.41 -5.52
N ASN A 173 0.49 -7.64 -5.68
CA ASN A 173 -0.25 -8.36 -4.64
C ASN A 173 0.65 -8.91 -3.54
N SER A 174 1.80 -9.46 -3.91
CA SER A 174 2.60 -10.31 -3.00
C SER A 174 4.09 -10.01 -2.99
N GLY A 175 4.53 -8.97 -3.71
CA GLY A 175 5.94 -8.62 -3.79
C GLY A 175 6.80 -9.73 -4.40
N LEU A 176 6.24 -10.54 -5.30
CA LEU A 176 6.95 -11.62 -5.93
C LEU A 176 7.76 -11.10 -7.12
N LYS A 177 9.07 -11.34 -7.09
CA LYS A 177 9.96 -11.29 -8.25
C LYS A 177 10.38 -12.70 -8.56
N TYR A 178 10.03 -13.19 -9.74
CA TYR A 178 10.43 -14.54 -10.17
C TYR A 178 11.87 -14.55 -10.68
N LYS A 179 12.56 -15.65 -10.43
CA LYS A 179 13.88 -15.90 -10.98
C LYS A 179 13.76 -16.46 -12.40
N GLU A 180 14.79 -16.31 -13.19
CA GLU A 180 14.86 -16.94 -14.51
C GLU A 180 14.72 -18.47 -14.39
N GLY A 181 13.80 -19.06 -15.16
CA GLY A 181 13.53 -20.49 -15.14
C GLY A 181 12.77 -21.02 -13.91
N GLU A 182 12.34 -20.13 -13.00
CA GLU A 182 11.55 -20.53 -11.82
C GLU A 182 10.14 -20.98 -12.23
N ASP A 183 9.68 -22.11 -11.68
CA ASP A 183 8.28 -22.51 -11.82
C ASP A 183 7.41 -21.58 -10.95
N ARG A 184 6.63 -20.73 -11.61
CA ARG A 184 5.89 -19.63 -10.97
C ARG A 184 4.66 -20.10 -10.21
N GLU A 185 4.02 -21.16 -10.66
CA GLU A 185 2.77 -21.64 -10.09
C GLU A 185 2.90 -22.11 -8.63
N PRO A 186 3.87 -22.98 -8.27
CA PRO A 186 4.09 -23.34 -6.86
C PRO A 186 4.45 -22.15 -5.97
N VAL A 187 5.22 -21.19 -6.51
CA VAL A 187 5.59 -19.96 -5.76
C VAL A 187 4.37 -19.10 -5.47
N MET A 188 3.48 -18.98 -6.45
CA MET A 188 2.20 -18.25 -6.26
C MET A 188 1.36 -18.93 -5.18
N TYR A 189 1.19 -20.24 -5.21
CA TYR A 189 0.43 -20.95 -4.18
C TYR A 189 1.08 -20.83 -2.79
N GLN A 190 2.40 -20.88 -2.71
CA GLN A 190 3.12 -20.67 -1.46
C GLN A 190 2.87 -19.28 -0.88
N ALA A 191 2.87 -18.26 -1.72
CA ALA A 191 2.63 -16.89 -1.29
C ALA A 191 1.15 -16.63 -0.93
N ALA A 192 0.22 -17.32 -1.58
CA ALA A 192 -1.21 -17.21 -1.29
C ALA A 192 -1.63 -17.93 0.00
N HIS A 193 -0.93 -19.02 0.35
CA HIS A 193 -1.20 -19.83 1.55
C HIS A 193 -0.72 -19.15 2.82
#